data_ff9c646ed20b23077487e9a76c3b361e
#
_entry.id   ff9c646ed20b23077487e9a76c3b361e
#
_cell.length_a   1.000
_cell.length_b   1.000
_cell.length_c   1.000
_cell.angle_alpha   90.00
_cell.angle_beta   90.00
_cell.angle_gamma   90.00
#
_symmetry.space_group_name_H-M   'P 1'
#
loop_
_entity.id
_entity.type
_entity.pdbx_description
1 polymer ?
#
loop_
_entity_poly.entity_id
_entity_poly.type
_entity_poly.pdbx_seq_one_letter_code
_entity_poly.pdbx_strand_id
1 'polypeptide(L)'
;MKKFVLLCICTIGFALEVCAQHIYNSCYDYTELIQEITDGCENQYEQARNIYIWLCENIAYDVDYKIYNADECFDKRKGVCQAYCELFYYLAKPLGLEAKIIAGRVKDLYGGIEGTKHAWLSVNVDGKDILIDPTWGAGYVKGDTFVRNDHDMSWFDIDPYWLIFTHFPTHKDEQFIDEPIKWKDFLRLPSLYPSSTEYGWDGREMFTQILDGSIQSLPQIFEQYSRFVGFPEIPMQGVLRPGKYYTFTLKKKQANEIILIHGNEFIHEADWQQDGDQYTLKFMPISGGTLSLGIAQKTDIGRTYSTVVLYEVSSPTSADLKNIEKYTPLRMPEVRNLKNMDLKDWEGIEADGQELLKCVRQDKITAVPMLYKYAPTYIKGANIPFAETLRIGQTYTFSFVPQGGLEWKISNEKEWFGDWQIDEATGRYTMQVTPKHPGSLRLSVKTKEGKVIDTMVGYLVE
;
A
#
# COMPACT_ATOMS: atom_id res chain seq x y z
N MET A 1 7.23 8.10 -19.45
CA MET A 1 8.00 9.37 -19.37
C MET A 1 8.78 9.32 -18.08
N LYS A 2 10.10 9.38 -18.14
CA LYS A 2 11.00 9.25 -17.00
C LYS A 2 10.81 10.46 -16.08
N LYS A 3 10.36 10.23 -14.82
CA LYS A 3 10.46 11.23 -13.76
C LYS A 3 11.93 11.36 -13.40
N PHE A 4 12.45 12.54 -13.49
CA PHE A 4 13.84 12.89 -13.22
C PHE A 4 13.97 13.43 -11.80
N VAL A 5 14.87 13.05 -11.18
CA VAL A 5 15.54 12.87 -9.94
C VAL A 5 16.35 14.08 -9.52
N LEU A 6 16.31 14.38 -8.25
CA LEU A 6 17.20 15.26 -7.53
C LEU A 6 18.62 14.70 -7.60
N LEU A 7 19.45 15.21 -8.47
CA LEU A 7 20.88 14.94 -8.48
C LEU A 7 21.59 16.15 -7.85
N CYS A 8 21.75 16.15 -6.52
CA CYS A 8 22.72 17.01 -5.88
C CYS A 8 24.13 16.42 -6.11
N ILE A 9 24.70 16.62 -7.30
CA ILE A 9 26.08 16.27 -7.57
C ILE A 9 26.95 17.48 -7.17
N CYS A 10 27.45 17.47 -5.93
CA CYS A 10 28.57 18.34 -5.55
C CYS A 10 29.88 17.73 -6.03
N THR A 11 30.28 17.98 -7.25
CA THR A 11 31.64 17.71 -7.72
C THR A 11 32.50 18.95 -7.50
N ILE A 12 33.05 19.14 -6.30
CA ILE A 12 34.31 19.93 -6.12
C ILE A 12 34.96 19.37 -4.85
N GLY A 13 36.11 18.74 -5.02
CA GLY A 13 37.00 18.39 -3.97
C GLY A 13 37.59 19.61 -3.27
N PHE A 14 37.88 19.47 -2.00
CA PHE A 14 38.69 20.33 -1.10
C PHE A 14 38.01 21.42 -0.25
N ALA A 15 36.77 21.84 -0.44
CA ALA A 15 36.21 22.89 0.42
C ALA A 15 35.21 22.43 1.49
N LEU A 16 34.86 21.16 1.60
CA LEU A 16 33.69 20.69 2.37
C LEU A 16 33.97 19.89 3.65
N GLU A 17 35.24 19.74 4.08
CA GLU A 17 35.49 19.22 5.45
C GLU A 17 35.18 20.25 6.54
N VAL A 18 34.89 21.49 6.18
CA VAL A 18 34.66 22.62 7.10
C VAL A 18 33.20 23.04 7.22
N CYS A 19 32.30 22.54 6.37
CA CYS A 19 30.95 23.11 6.25
C CYS A 19 29.98 22.84 7.40
N ALA A 20 30.19 21.83 8.22
CA ALA A 20 29.24 21.52 9.32
C ALA A 20 29.55 22.26 10.63
N GLN A 21 30.64 23.02 10.73
CA GLN A 21 31.07 23.67 11.97
C GLN A 21 31.20 25.19 11.92
N HIS A 22 31.04 25.83 10.76
CA HIS A 22 31.10 27.30 10.63
C HIS A 22 29.77 27.82 10.11
N ILE A 23 28.93 28.26 11.04
CA ILE A 23 27.81 29.18 10.71
C ILE A 23 28.46 30.52 10.45
N TYR A 24 28.31 31.07 9.24
CA TYR A 24 28.79 32.41 8.90
C TYR A 24 28.02 33.43 9.72
N ASN A 25 28.70 34.46 10.28
CA ASN A 25 27.99 35.52 10.97
C ASN A 25 27.10 36.28 10.01
N SER A 26 25.79 36.29 10.27
CA SER A 26 24.84 37.12 9.50
C SER A 26 24.95 38.58 9.89
N CYS A 27 24.86 39.44 8.88
CA CYS A 27 24.79 40.89 9.04
C CYS A 27 23.36 41.41 8.89
N TYR A 28 22.39 40.54 8.56
CA TYR A 28 21.00 40.93 8.32
C TYR A 28 20.18 41.00 9.60
N ASP A 29 19.26 41.93 9.62
CA ASP A 29 18.15 41.97 10.58
C ASP A 29 16.93 41.29 9.98
N TYR A 30 16.62 40.10 10.46
CA TYR A 30 15.47 39.30 10.00
C TYR A 30 14.19 39.56 10.82
N THR A 31 14.15 40.58 11.71
CA THR A 31 13.07 40.79 12.66
C THR A 31 11.70 40.93 12.00
N GLU A 32 11.62 41.75 10.94
CA GLU A 32 10.34 41.96 10.23
C GLU A 32 9.86 40.63 9.57
N LEU A 33 10.76 39.90 8.93
CA LEU A 33 10.44 38.61 8.32
C LEU A 33 9.99 37.60 9.38
N ILE A 34 10.69 37.51 10.51
CA ILE A 34 10.35 36.58 11.58
C ILE A 34 8.94 36.91 12.13
N GLN A 35 8.62 38.16 12.32
CA GLN A 35 7.29 38.60 12.76
C GLN A 35 6.21 38.17 11.73
N GLU A 36 6.45 38.40 10.45
CA GLU A 36 5.53 38.03 9.38
C GLU A 36 5.29 36.50 9.34
N ILE A 37 6.35 35.69 9.41
CA ILE A 37 6.27 34.21 9.32
C ILE A 37 5.60 33.61 10.55
N THR A 38 5.82 34.22 11.74
CA THR A 38 5.37 33.65 13.01
C THR A 38 4.12 34.33 13.58
N ASP A 39 3.52 35.24 12.83
CA ASP A 39 2.27 35.89 13.25
C ASP A 39 1.17 34.84 13.43
N GLY A 40 0.54 34.85 14.58
CA GLY A 40 -0.51 33.89 14.96
C GLY A 40 -0.02 32.50 15.38
N CYS A 41 1.30 32.21 15.42
CA CYS A 41 1.81 30.97 15.95
C CYS A 41 1.60 30.87 17.47
N GLU A 42 1.04 29.76 17.94
CA GLU A 42 0.74 29.52 19.34
C GLU A 42 1.90 28.83 20.10
N ASN A 43 2.81 28.17 19.40
CA ASN A 43 3.88 27.36 19.98
C ASN A 43 5.12 27.27 19.09
N GLN A 44 6.20 26.72 19.64
CA GLN A 44 7.49 26.58 18.94
C GLN A 44 7.39 25.66 17.71
N TYR A 45 6.53 24.64 17.74
CA TYR A 45 6.34 23.73 16.61
C TYR A 45 5.77 24.45 15.38
N GLU A 46 4.77 25.31 15.59
CA GLU A 46 4.18 26.12 14.53
C GLU A 46 5.18 27.14 13.98
N GLN A 47 5.99 27.74 14.85
CA GLN A 47 7.06 28.66 14.42
C GLN A 47 8.07 27.94 13.53
N ALA A 48 8.59 26.78 13.97
CA ALA A 48 9.53 25.98 13.17
C ALA A 48 8.91 25.53 11.84
N ARG A 49 7.64 25.12 11.86
CA ARG A 49 6.88 24.71 10.67
C ARG A 49 6.71 25.87 9.68
N ASN A 50 6.37 27.04 10.14
CA ASN A 50 6.17 28.21 9.29
C ASN A 50 7.48 28.70 8.68
N ILE A 51 8.59 28.66 9.43
CA ILE A 51 9.93 28.93 8.87
C ILE A 51 10.27 27.94 7.76
N TYR A 52 10.02 26.63 8.00
CA TYR A 52 10.23 25.58 7.00
C TYR A 52 9.42 25.83 5.72
N ILE A 53 8.12 26.10 5.85
CA ILE A 53 7.23 26.39 4.71
C ILE A 53 7.72 27.62 3.96
N TRP A 54 8.07 28.70 4.66
CA TRP A 54 8.55 29.89 4.02
C TRP A 54 9.83 29.64 3.21
N LEU A 55 10.79 28.87 3.74
CA LEU A 55 11.99 28.48 3.01
C LEU A 55 11.66 27.68 1.76
N CYS A 56 10.79 26.69 1.87
CA CYS A 56 10.36 25.86 0.73
C CYS A 56 9.69 26.68 -0.38
N GLU A 57 8.90 27.68 -0.01
CA GLU A 57 8.18 28.52 -0.97
C GLU A 57 9.03 29.65 -1.57
N ASN A 58 9.99 30.18 -0.81
CA ASN A 58 10.68 31.42 -1.18
C ASN A 58 12.12 31.21 -1.64
N ILE A 59 12.77 30.10 -1.29
CA ILE A 59 14.15 29.83 -1.68
C ILE A 59 14.18 28.76 -2.78
N ALA A 60 14.92 29.02 -3.87
CA ALA A 60 15.20 28.06 -4.92
C ALA A 60 16.54 27.37 -4.69
N TYR A 61 16.70 26.13 -5.17
CA TYR A 61 18.02 25.49 -5.11
C TYR A 61 19.01 26.14 -6.09
N ASP A 62 20.21 26.47 -5.59
CA ASP A 62 21.27 27.06 -6.42
C ASP A 62 22.02 25.97 -7.19
N VAL A 63 21.58 25.72 -8.42
CA VAL A 63 22.17 24.72 -9.32
C VAL A 63 23.57 25.08 -9.79
N ASP A 64 24.00 26.34 -9.62
CA ASP A 64 25.37 26.80 -9.91
C ASP A 64 26.36 26.55 -8.76
N TYR A 65 25.84 26.12 -7.58
CA TYR A 65 26.61 25.82 -6.37
C TYR A 65 27.50 26.98 -5.88
N LYS A 66 26.97 28.20 -5.83
CA LYS A 66 27.72 29.42 -5.47
C LYS A 66 27.32 30.01 -4.14
N ILE A 67 26.07 29.79 -3.70
CA ILE A 67 25.48 30.49 -2.55
C ILE A 67 25.41 29.51 -1.38
N TYR A 68 26.23 29.74 -0.36
CA TYR A 68 26.40 28.85 0.81
C TYR A 68 25.95 29.49 2.14
N ASN A 69 25.80 30.81 2.23
CA ASN A 69 25.48 31.54 3.46
C ASN A 69 24.06 32.09 3.46
N ALA A 70 23.53 32.35 4.67
CA ALA A 70 22.18 32.83 4.88
C ALA A 70 21.87 34.17 4.21
N ASP A 71 22.81 35.14 4.30
CA ASP A 71 22.59 36.49 3.82
C ASP A 71 22.42 36.56 2.29
N GLU A 72 23.33 35.92 1.55
CA GLU A 72 23.18 35.81 0.11
C GLU A 72 21.97 34.96 -0.30
N CYS A 73 21.66 33.92 0.47
CA CYS A 73 20.48 33.09 0.23
C CYS A 73 19.19 33.89 0.34
N PHE A 74 19.09 34.70 1.39
CA PHE A 74 17.96 35.60 1.60
C PHE A 74 17.83 36.63 0.48
N ASP A 75 18.92 37.31 0.12
CA ASP A 75 18.92 38.33 -0.91
C ASP A 75 18.53 37.79 -2.28
N LYS A 76 19.16 36.70 -2.68
CA LYS A 76 19.03 36.14 -4.04
C LYS A 76 17.88 35.15 -4.17
N ARG A 77 17.20 34.82 -3.06
CA ARG A 77 16.13 33.80 -3.01
C ARG A 77 16.56 32.49 -3.60
N LYS A 78 17.83 32.12 -3.44
CA LYS A 78 18.38 30.84 -3.81
C LYS A 78 19.61 30.47 -2.99
N GLY A 79 19.87 29.17 -2.81
CA GLY A 79 21.05 28.68 -2.11
C GLY A 79 21.18 27.17 -2.21
N VAL A 80 22.37 26.66 -1.81
CA VAL A 80 22.56 25.21 -1.63
C VAL A 80 22.04 24.75 -0.25
N CYS A 81 22.04 23.47 0.03
CA CYS A 81 21.54 22.90 1.29
C CYS A 81 22.09 23.61 2.55
N GLN A 82 23.38 23.93 2.59
CA GLN A 82 24.00 24.68 3.69
C GLN A 82 23.33 26.04 3.91
N ALA A 83 23.07 26.78 2.82
CA ALA A 83 22.46 28.09 2.90
C ALA A 83 21.00 28.04 3.40
N TYR A 84 20.24 27.02 3.02
CA TYR A 84 18.91 26.74 3.58
C TYR A 84 18.98 26.51 5.09
N CYS A 85 19.92 25.67 5.53
CA CYS A 85 20.09 25.36 6.94
C CYS A 85 20.54 26.58 7.75
N GLU A 86 21.45 27.39 7.23
CA GLU A 86 21.89 28.62 7.89
C GLU A 86 20.79 29.67 7.97
N LEU A 87 20.02 29.85 6.91
CA LEU A 87 18.89 30.77 6.93
C LEU A 87 17.83 30.32 7.94
N PHE A 88 17.51 29.01 7.97
CA PHE A 88 16.64 28.47 9.01
C PHE A 88 17.17 28.80 10.42
N TYR A 89 18.45 28.53 10.67
CA TYR A 89 19.09 28.80 11.95
C TYR A 89 18.93 30.26 12.38
N TYR A 90 19.17 31.25 11.48
CA TYR A 90 19.05 32.66 11.80
C TYR A 90 17.61 33.13 12.01
N LEU A 91 16.64 32.52 11.34
CA LEU A 91 15.23 32.78 11.57
C LEU A 91 14.72 32.14 12.88
N ALA A 92 15.24 30.99 13.24
CA ALA A 92 14.84 30.22 14.41
C ALA A 92 15.42 30.75 15.74
N LYS A 93 16.69 31.21 15.70
CA LYS A 93 17.45 31.61 16.89
C LYS A 93 16.80 32.71 17.73
N PRO A 94 16.24 33.82 17.18
CA PRO A 94 15.56 34.85 17.96
C PRO A 94 14.27 34.38 18.66
N LEU A 95 13.70 33.27 18.16
CA LEU A 95 12.50 32.63 18.73
C LEU A 95 12.83 31.65 19.87
N GLY A 96 14.11 31.47 20.17
CA GLY A 96 14.57 30.51 21.18
C GLY A 96 14.54 29.04 20.70
N LEU A 97 14.37 28.81 19.39
CA LEU A 97 14.49 27.48 18.80
C LEU A 97 15.96 27.10 18.67
N GLU A 98 16.36 26.00 19.29
CA GLU A 98 17.73 25.49 19.17
C GLU A 98 17.86 24.62 17.90
N ALA A 99 18.33 25.24 16.83
CA ALA A 99 18.57 24.55 15.56
C ALA A 99 20.04 24.13 15.45
N LYS A 100 20.28 22.87 15.10
CA LYS A 100 21.60 22.29 14.83
C LYS A 100 21.69 21.87 13.37
N ILE A 101 22.71 22.34 12.66
CA ILE A 101 22.98 21.89 11.29
C ILE A 101 23.72 20.55 11.36
N ILE A 102 23.18 19.55 10.68
CA ILE A 102 23.73 18.21 10.55
C ILE A 102 24.33 18.08 9.15
N ALA A 103 25.55 17.58 9.07
CA ALA A 103 26.22 17.30 7.80
C ALA A 103 26.37 15.79 7.59
N GLY A 104 26.24 15.35 6.37
CA GLY A 104 26.39 13.94 6.04
C GLY A 104 26.38 13.65 4.56
N ARG A 105 25.98 12.44 4.22
CA ARG A 105 25.77 11.98 2.86
C ARG A 105 24.33 11.54 2.67
N VAL A 106 23.83 11.70 1.46
CA VAL A 106 22.47 11.26 1.09
C VAL A 106 22.53 10.27 -0.07
N LYS A 107 21.48 9.47 -0.21
CA LYS A 107 21.23 8.66 -1.41
C LYS A 107 20.43 9.46 -2.41
N ASP A 108 20.75 9.29 -3.69
CA ASP A 108 19.84 9.68 -4.76
C ASP A 108 18.64 8.69 -4.84
N LEU A 109 17.70 8.98 -5.72
CA LEU A 109 16.51 8.13 -5.93
C LEU A 109 16.85 6.70 -6.34
N TYR A 110 18.03 6.45 -6.91
CA TYR A 110 18.48 5.13 -7.33
C TYR A 110 19.39 4.45 -6.30
N GLY A 111 19.56 5.08 -5.12
CA GLY A 111 20.46 4.59 -4.07
C GLY A 111 21.92 4.91 -4.29
N GLY A 112 22.26 5.73 -5.31
CA GLY A 112 23.61 6.22 -5.55
C GLY A 112 24.06 7.19 -4.45
N ILE A 113 25.37 7.16 -4.11
CA ILE A 113 25.95 7.97 -3.04
C ILE A 113 27.18 8.79 -3.48
N GLU A 114 27.59 8.69 -4.74
CA GLU A 114 28.74 9.42 -5.24
C GLU A 114 28.47 10.94 -5.27
N GLY A 115 29.34 11.71 -4.58
CA GLY A 115 29.27 13.17 -4.57
C GLY A 115 28.15 13.76 -3.72
N THR A 116 27.40 12.98 -2.99
CA THR A 116 26.15 13.36 -2.31
C THR A 116 26.38 13.92 -0.89
N LYS A 117 27.26 14.90 -0.70
CA LYS A 117 27.31 15.64 0.57
C LYS A 117 26.05 16.51 0.70
N HIS A 118 25.49 16.55 1.92
CA HIS A 118 24.26 17.26 2.19
C HIS A 118 24.25 17.82 3.61
N ALA A 119 23.42 18.83 3.84
CA ALA A 119 23.15 19.40 5.15
C ALA A 119 21.63 19.47 5.38
N TRP A 120 21.23 19.15 6.60
CA TRP A 120 19.85 19.22 7.09
C TRP A 120 19.85 19.65 8.56
N LEU A 121 18.73 19.62 9.26
CA LEU A 121 18.61 20.19 10.59
C LEU A 121 18.00 19.21 11.60
N SER A 122 18.50 19.30 12.84
CA SER A 122 17.75 18.96 14.05
C SER A 122 17.34 20.24 14.74
N VAL A 123 16.09 20.36 15.14
CA VAL A 123 15.54 21.54 15.81
C VAL A 123 14.88 21.10 17.11
N ASN A 124 15.32 21.65 18.25
CA ASN A 124 14.66 21.40 19.51
C ASN A 124 13.40 22.27 19.60
N VAL A 125 12.27 21.62 19.77
CA VAL A 125 10.95 22.20 19.87
C VAL A 125 10.31 21.68 21.15
N ASP A 126 10.09 22.55 22.11
CA ASP A 126 9.50 22.20 23.40
C ASP A 126 10.17 21.01 24.11
N GLY A 127 11.51 20.90 23.97
CA GLY A 127 12.32 19.83 24.57
C GLY A 127 12.39 18.53 23.78
N LYS A 128 11.79 18.46 22.57
CA LYS A 128 11.89 17.33 21.63
C LYS A 128 12.65 17.77 20.39
N ASP A 129 13.64 16.98 19.98
CA ASP A 129 14.32 17.20 18.70
C ASP A 129 13.46 16.68 17.55
N ILE A 130 13.19 17.55 16.57
CA ILE A 130 12.57 17.21 15.29
C ILE A 130 13.60 17.30 14.17
N LEU A 131 13.50 16.43 13.17
CA LEU A 131 14.39 16.42 12.02
C LEU A 131 13.70 17.04 10.81
N ILE A 132 14.40 17.94 10.12
CA ILE A 132 13.83 18.67 8.98
C ILE A 132 14.85 18.81 7.85
N ASP A 133 14.39 18.71 6.61
CA ASP A 133 15.16 19.03 5.42
C ASP A 133 14.42 20.01 4.51
N PRO A 134 14.61 21.31 4.68
CA PRO A 134 13.93 22.30 3.87
C PRO A 134 14.39 22.33 2.41
N THR A 135 15.57 21.76 2.11
CA THR A 135 16.07 21.69 0.74
C THR A 135 15.28 20.68 -0.09
N TRP A 136 15.10 19.47 0.49
CA TRP A 136 14.31 18.43 -0.18
C TRP A 136 12.81 18.72 -0.14
N GLY A 137 12.35 19.41 0.89
CA GLY A 137 10.97 19.89 0.98
C GLY A 137 10.63 20.97 -0.07
N ALA A 138 11.60 21.79 -0.45
CA ALA A 138 11.40 22.86 -1.43
C ALA A 138 11.23 22.35 -2.87
N GLY A 139 11.87 21.21 -3.23
CA GLY A 139 11.76 20.69 -4.58
C GLY A 139 12.91 19.79 -5.02
N TYR A 140 13.13 19.70 -6.31
CA TYR A 140 14.15 18.85 -6.93
C TYR A 140 14.78 19.49 -8.15
N VAL A 141 15.98 19.02 -8.52
CA VAL A 141 16.69 19.48 -9.73
C VAL A 141 16.39 18.51 -10.89
N LYS A 142 15.98 19.08 -12.03
CA LYS A 142 15.77 18.35 -13.28
C LYS A 142 16.70 18.90 -14.36
N GLY A 143 17.74 18.15 -14.68
CA GLY A 143 18.83 18.70 -15.49
C GLY A 143 19.51 19.84 -14.74
N ASP A 144 19.57 21.02 -15.36
CA ASP A 144 20.16 22.25 -14.79
C ASP A 144 19.10 23.22 -14.23
N THR A 145 17.88 22.70 -13.94
CA THR A 145 16.76 23.55 -13.50
C THR A 145 16.17 23.03 -12.20
N PHE A 146 16.00 23.92 -11.23
CA PHE A 146 15.25 23.64 -10.01
C PHE A 146 13.74 23.62 -10.31
N VAL A 147 13.06 22.57 -9.87
CA VAL A 147 11.61 22.40 -9.94
C VAL A 147 11.08 22.43 -8.52
N ARG A 148 10.27 23.45 -8.21
CA ARG A 148 9.69 23.61 -6.88
C ARG A 148 8.57 22.60 -6.65
N ASN A 149 8.52 22.03 -5.44
CA ASN A 149 7.36 21.31 -4.92
C ASN A 149 6.38 22.31 -4.27
N ASP A 150 5.18 21.83 -3.96
CA ASP A 150 4.24 22.54 -3.09
C ASP A 150 4.58 22.17 -1.63
N HIS A 151 5.68 22.72 -1.11
CA HIS A 151 6.29 22.49 0.22
C HIS A 151 5.99 21.08 0.77
N ASP A 152 6.77 20.10 0.36
CA ASP A 152 6.58 18.69 0.76
C ASP A 152 6.79 18.51 2.27
N MET A 153 5.68 18.41 3.01
CA MET A 153 5.67 18.28 4.47
C MET A 153 6.23 16.94 4.97
N SER A 154 6.47 15.97 4.11
CA SER A 154 7.13 14.73 4.51
C SER A 154 8.58 14.92 4.98
N TRP A 155 9.18 16.09 4.66
CA TRP A 155 10.51 16.51 5.08
C TRP A 155 10.52 17.45 6.29
N PHE A 156 9.39 17.54 7.01
CA PHE A 156 9.25 18.27 8.28
C PHE A 156 8.82 17.32 9.40
N ASP A 157 9.48 17.37 10.55
CA ASP A 157 9.32 16.43 11.70
C ASP A 157 9.46 14.98 11.26
N ILE A 158 10.55 14.72 10.54
CA ILE A 158 10.82 13.42 9.93
C ILE A 158 11.14 12.39 11.01
N ASP A 159 10.45 11.24 10.98
CA ASP A 159 10.82 10.11 11.84
C ASP A 159 12.25 9.65 11.50
N PRO A 160 13.17 9.54 12.50
CA PRO A 160 14.55 9.15 12.28
C PRO A 160 14.72 7.83 11.52
N TYR A 161 13.80 6.87 11.71
CA TYR A 161 13.83 5.61 11.00
C TYR A 161 13.44 5.72 9.52
N TRP A 162 12.73 6.78 9.12
CA TRP A 162 12.55 7.11 7.71
C TRP A 162 13.73 7.90 7.16
N LEU A 163 14.28 8.85 7.94
CA LEU A 163 15.38 9.67 7.48
C LEU A 163 16.63 8.85 7.18
N ILE A 164 16.94 7.83 8.00
CA ILE A 164 18.14 7.00 7.82
C ILE A 164 18.14 6.18 6.52
N PHE A 165 17.02 6.01 5.83
CA PHE A 165 16.99 5.37 4.52
C PHE A 165 17.70 6.18 3.45
N THR A 166 17.74 7.49 3.60
CA THR A 166 18.32 8.43 2.62
C THR A 166 19.46 9.28 3.17
N HIS A 167 19.50 9.55 4.49
CA HIS A 167 20.44 10.47 5.11
C HIS A 167 21.36 9.75 6.11
N PHE A 168 22.65 9.81 5.89
CA PHE A 168 23.66 9.25 6.81
C PHE A 168 24.53 10.37 7.36
N PRO A 169 24.36 10.78 8.63
CA PRO A 169 25.11 11.86 9.23
C PRO A 169 26.57 11.48 9.46
N THR A 170 27.44 12.49 9.52
CA THR A 170 28.86 12.30 9.79
C THR A 170 29.10 11.75 11.21
N HIS A 171 28.31 12.21 12.18
CA HIS A 171 28.38 11.77 13.56
C HIS A 171 27.27 10.78 13.87
N LYS A 172 27.61 9.65 14.50
CA LYS A 172 26.66 8.55 14.75
C LYS A 172 25.50 8.92 15.67
N ASP A 173 25.74 9.81 16.62
CA ASP A 173 24.75 10.34 17.56
C ASP A 173 23.69 11.24 16.90
N GLU A 174 23.96 11.71 15.69
CA GLU A 174 23.04 12.49 14.86
C GLU A 174 22.09 11.62 13.99
N GLN A 175 22.13 10.29 14.16
CA GLN A 175 21.17 9.39 13.49
C GLN A 175 19.80 9.38 14.18
N PHE A 176 19.71 9.74 15.45
CA PHE A 176 18.48 9.79 16.26
C PHE A 176 17.68 8.47 16.30
N ILE A 177 18.30 7.34 15.95
CA ILE A 177 17.75 5.99 16.08
C ILE A 177 18.34 5.30 17.31
N ASP A 178 17.65 4.29 17.89
CA ASP A 178 18.06 3.66 19.14
C ASP A 178 19.45 3.03 19.06
N GLU A 179 19.73 2.33 17.96
CA GLU A 179 21.03 1.70 17.70
C GLU A 179 21.62 2.25 16.39
N PRO A 180 22.52 3.25 16.48
CA PRO A 180 23.13 3.85 15.30
C PRO A 180 23.90 2.82 14.45
N ILE A 181 23.59 2.81 13.16
CA ILE A 181 24.17 1.89 12.19
C ILE A 181 25.49 2.39 11.62
N LYS A 182 26.25 1.46 11.06
CA LYS A 182 27.51 1.74 10.35
C LYS A 182 27.22 2.04 8.87
N TRP A 183 28.17 2.70 8.23
CA TRP A 183 28.13 3.00 6.81
C TRP A 183 27.79 1.79 5.92
N LYS A 184 28.37 0.60 6.20
CA LYS A 184 28.09 -0.62 5.46
C LYS A 184 26.63 -1.07 5.53
N ASP A 185 25.95 -0.79 6.66
CA ASP A 185 24.56 -1.16 6.87
C ASP A 185 23.64 -0.16 6.17
N PHE A 186 24.00 1.14 6.20
CA PHE A 186 23.34 2.17 5.42
C PHE A 186 23.32 1.85 3.90
N LEU A 187 24.44 1.33 3.36
CA LEU A 187 24.51 0.94 1.95
C LEU A 187 23.56 -0.20 1.57
N ARG A 188 23.12 -1.01 2.53
CA ARG A 188 22.14 -2.09 2.31
C ARG A 188 20.71 -1.60 2.29
N LEU A 189 20.42 -0.47 2.91
CA LEU A 189 19.08 0.11 2.91
C LEU A 189 18.72 0.59 1.50
N PRO A 190 17.49 0.39 1.02
CA PRO A 190 17.00 1.02 -0.21
C PRO A 190 16.89 2.54 -0.03
N SER A 191 16.78 3.29 -1.11
CA SER A 191 16.43 4.70 -1.05
C SER A 191 14.90 4.83 -0.92
N LEU A 192 14.42 5.07 0.30
CA LEU A 192 13.00 5.28 0.61
C LEU A 192 12.82 6.67 1.21
N TYR A 193 11.78 7.34 0.82
CA TYR A 193 11.44 8.68 1.30
C TYR A 193 10.41 8.61 2.44
N PRO A 194 10.36 9.61 3.33
CA PRO A 194 9.40 9.67 4.42
C PRO A 194 7.93 9.58 3.95
N SER A 195 7.63 10.05 2.73
CA SER A 195 6.32 9.88 2.09
C SER A 195 5.88 8.42 1.90
N SER A 196 6.80 7.45 2.07
CA SER A 196 6.45 6.01 2.03
C SER A 196 5.52 5.58 3.17
N THR A 197 5.33 6.40 4.20
CA THR A 197 4.26 6.23 5.20
C THR A 197 2.86 6.19 4.58
N GLU A 198 2.68 6.79 3.39
CA GLU A 198 1.42 6.71 2.64
C GLU A 198 1.01 5.28 2.24
N TYR A 199 1.96 4.33 2.29
CA TYR A 199 1.72 2.92 1.99
C TYR A 199 1.32 2.11 3.23
N GLY A 200 1.13 2.76 4.38
CA GLY A 200 0.89 2.12 5.68
C GLY A 200 2.14 1.44 6.25
N TRP A 201 3.32 1.80 5.73
CA TRP A 201 4.58 1.21 6.19
C TRP A 201 5.10 1.94 7.44
N ASP A 202 5.62 1.17 8.38
CA ASP A 202 6.34 1.68 9.55
C ASP A 202 7.84 1.71 9.28
N GLY A 203 8.47 2.87 9.48
CA GLY A 203 9.89 3.08 9.17
C GLY A 203 10.81 2.20 10.01
N ARG A 204 10.52 2.03 11.31
CA ARG A 204 11.31 1.20 12.23
C ARG A 204 11.17 -0.29 11.89
N GLU A 205 9.96 -0.75 11.62
CA GLU A 205 9.71 -2.14 11.25
C GLU A 205 10.42 -2.47 9.93
N MET A 206 10.28 -1.63 8.92
CA MET A 206 10.94 -1.79 7.63
C MET A 206 12.46 -1.77 7.75
N PHE A 207 13.03 -0.82 8.49
CA PHE A 207 14.45 -0.73 8.78
C PHE A 207 14.98 -2.02 9.40
N THR A 208 14.30 -2.53 10.43
CA THR A 208 14.68 -3.75 11.13
C THR A 208 14.63 -4.96 10.20
N GLN A 209 13.54 -5.16 9.47
CA GLN A 209 13.33 -6.32 8.60
C GLN A 209 14.25 -6.33 7.38
N ILE A 210 14.70 -5.18 6.90
CA ILE A 210 15.69 -5.11 5.81
C ILE A 210 17.09 -5.47 6.35
N LEU A 211 17.46 -4.96 7.52
CA LEU A 211 18.80 -5.23 8.07
C LEU A 211 18.97 -6.67 8.56
N ASP A 212 17.94 -7.28 9.12
CA ASP A 212 17.96 -8.70 9.50
C ASP A 212 17.77 -9.67 8.32
N GLY A 213 17.40 -9.14 7.13
CA GLY A 213 17.21 -9.89 5.90
C GLY A 213 15.83 -10.53 5.74
N SER A 214 14.86 -10.22 6.61
CA SER A 214 13.47 -10.68 6.48
C SER A 214 12.79 -10.10 5.25
N ILE A 215 13.13 -8.85 4.88
CA ILE A 215 12.75 -8.22 3.61
C ILE A 215 14.00 -8.12 2.73
N GLN A 216 13.95 -8.78 1.57
CA GLN A 216 15.04 -8.78 0.58
C GLN A 216 14.75 -7.91 -0.64
N SER A 217 13.50 -7.58 -0.88
CA SER A 217 13.04 -6.69 -1.95
C SER A 217 11.74 -6.00 -1.56
N LEU A 218 11.48 -4.86 -2.19
CA LEU A 218 10.25 -4.10 -2.04
C LEU A 218 9.33 -4.33 -3.24
N PRO A 219 8.01 -4.12 -3.10
CA PRO A 219 7.11 -4.12 -4.23
C PRO A 219 7.47 -2.99 -5.21
N GLN A 220 7.23 -3.21 -6.49
CA GLN A 220 7.36 -2.16 -7.48
C GLN A 220 6.11 -1.29 -7.48
N ILE A 221 6.24 -0.01 -7.13
CA ILE A 221 5.16 0.96 -7.11
C ILE A 221 5.29 1.88 -8.33
N PHE A 222 4.18 2.06 -9.05
CA PHE A 222 4.11 2.91 -10.24
C PHE A 222 3.46 4.25 -9.88
N GLU A 223 4.26 5.18 -9.35
CA GLU A 223 3.83 6.48 -8.81
C GLU A 223 3.01 7.34 -9.79
N GLN A 224 3.19 7.17 -11.13
CA GLN A 224 2.39 7.88 -12.11
C GLN A 224 0.88 7.66 -11.98
N TYR A 225 0.47 6.67 -11.20
CA TYR A 225 -0.93 6.35 -10.93
C TYR A 225 -1.43 6.84 -9.56
N SER A 226 -0.59 7.48 -8.75
CA SER A 226 -0.95 8.00 -7.40
C SER A 226 -2.13 8.96 -7.39
N ARG A 227 -2.37 9.67 -8.50
CA ARG A 227 -3.55 10.53 -8.67
C ARG A 227 -4.87 9.76 -8.78
N PHE A 228 -4.83 8.47 -9.12
CA PHE A 228 -6.02 7.63 -9.31
C PHE A 228 -6.35 6.79 -8.08
N VAL A 229 -5.34 6.41 -7.32
CA VAL A 229 -5.48 5.52 -6.17
C VAL A 229 -4.41 5.85 -5.13
N GLY A 230 -4.76 5.80 -3.85
CA GLY A 230 -3.83 5.80 -2.71
C GLY A 230 -3.69 4.39 -2.15
N PHE A 231 -2.69 4.18 -1.31
CA PHE A 231 -2.32 2.88 -0.75
C PHE A 231 -2.19 2.96 0.78
N PRO A 232 -3.28 3.14 1.55
CA PRO A 232 -3.21 3.27 3.00
C PRO A 232 -2.54 2.10 3.71
N GLU A 233 -2.60 0.88 3.11
CA GLU A 233 -1.95 -0.31 3.64
C GLU A 233 -1.69 -1.30 2.52
N ILE A 234 -0.42 -1.63 2.28
CA ILE A 234 0.01 -2.70 1.37
C ILE A 234 1.21 -3.44 1.97
N PRO A 235 1.44 -4.73 1.64
CA PRO A 235 2.60 -5.48 2.13
C PRO A 235 3.92 -4.81 1.77
N MET A 236 4.83 -4.69 2.74
CA MET A 236 6.15 -4.09 2.55
C MET A 236 7.09 -4.97 1.71
N GLN A 237 6.99 -6.29 1.83
CA GLN A 237 7.87 -7.21 1.12
C GLN A 237 7.47 -7.34 -0.35
N GLY A 238 8.43 -7.21 -1.26
CA GLY A 238 8.22 -7.36 -2.70
C GLY A 238 8.00 -8.80 -3.16
N VAL A 239 8.44 -9.79 -2.35
CA VAL A 239 8.19 -11.21 -2.59
C VAL A 239 7.21 -11.73 -1.55
N LEU A 240 6.03 -12.12 -1.99
CA LEU A 240 4.99 -12.72 -1.16
C LEU A 240 5.12 -14.25 -1.15
N ARG A 241 4.72 -14.88 -0.05
CA ARG A 241 4.72 -16.35 0.07
C ARG A 241 3.32 -16.90 -0.13
N PRO A 242 3.15 -17.97 -0.93
CA PRO A 242 1.89 -18.67 -1.03
C PRO A 242 1.45 -19.24 0.33
N GLY A 243 0.16 -19.38 0.54
CA GLY A 243 -0.39 -19.94 1.78
C GLY A 243 -0.36 -18.97 2.99
N LYS A 244 0.03 -17.71 2.78
CA LYS A 244 -0.02 -16.63 3.78
C LYS A 244 -1.01 -15.56 3.34
N TYR A 245 -1.83 -15.06 4.28
CA TYR A 245 -2.72 -13.93 4.01
C TYR A 245 -1.99 -12.61 4.06
N TYR A 246 -2.36 -11.73 3.13
CA TYR A 246 -1.91 -10.34 3.04
C TYR A 246 -3.11 -9.42 2.96
N THR A 247 -3.03 -8.28 3.63
CA THR A 247 -4.04 -7.22 3.56
C THR A 247 -3.59 -6.18 2.54
N PHE A 248 -4.52 -5.77 1.70
CA PHE A 248 -4.36 -4.67 0.76
C PHE A 248 -5.49 -3.68 1.02
N THR A 249 -5.15 -2.46 1.39
CA THR A 249 -6.12 -1.38 1.56
C THR A 249 -5.79 -0.27 0.56
N LEU A 250 -6.76 0.04 -0.29
CA LEU A 250 -6.64 1.03 -1.35
C LEU A 250 -7.67 2.14 -1.15
N LYS A 251 -7.26 3.37 -1.41
CA LYS A 251 -8.14 4.53 -1.40
C LYS A 251 -8.41 4.97 -2.83
N LYS A 252 -9.64 4.83 -3.29
CA LYS A 252 -10.04 5.21 -4.64
C LYS A 252 -10.16 6.73 -4.75
N LYS A 253 -9.45 7.34 -5.71
CA LYS A 253 -9.47 8.77 -5.99
C LYS A 253 -10.21 9.05 -7.31
N GLN A 254 -9.59 8.70 -8.43
CA GLN A 254 -10.11 8.94 -9.79
C GLN A 254 -10.19 7.65 -10.64
N ALA A 255 -9.86 6.50 -10.07
CA ALA A 255 -9.99 5.21 -10.76
C ALA A 255 -11.47 4.85 -10.96
N ASN A 256 -11.80 4.17 -12.07
CA ASN A 256 -13.13 3.64 -12.28
C ASN A 256 -13.35 2.35 -11.48
N GLU A 257 -12.32 1.50 -11.42
CA GLU A 257 -12.37 0.20 -10.74
C GLU A 257 -10.98 -0.16 -10.20
N ILE A 258 -10.95 -0.84 -9.07
CA ILE A 258 -9.75 -1.44 -8.47
C ILE A 258 -9.77 -2.94 -8.78
N ILE A 259 -8.61 -3.52 -9.04
CA ILE A 259 -8.48 -4.92 -9.39
C ILE A 259 -7.18 -5.51 -8.82
N LEU A 260 -7.25 -6.75 -8.35
CA LEU A 260 -6.07 -7.56 -8.04
C LEU A 260 -5.99 -8.70 -9.08
N ILE A 261 -4.80 -8.93 -9.63
CA ILE A 261 -4.57 -9.97 -10.63
C ILE A 261 -3.47 -10.89 -10.12
N HIS A 262 -3.73 -12.20 -10.03
CA HIS A 262 -2.74 -13.22 -9.70
C HIS A 262 -2.78 -14.33 -10.75
N GLY A 263 -1.72 -14.44 -11.55
CA GLY A 263 -1.72 -15.30 -12.72
C GLY A 263 -2.84 -14.92 -13.70
N ASN A 264 -3.80 -15.83 -13.91
CA ASN A 264 -4.98 -15.59 -14.73
C ASN A 264 -6.24 -15.25 -13.93
N GLU A 265 -6.10 -15.04 -12.64
CA GLU A 265 -7.21 -14.73 -11.75
C GLU A 265 -7.39 -13.23 -11.56
N PHE A 266 -8.63 -12.78 -11.79
CA PHE A 266 -9.03 -11.40 -11.62
C PHE A 266 -9.95 -11.29 -10.40
N ILE A 267 -9.55 -10.49 -9.41
CA ILE A 267 -10.35 -10.16 -8.23
C ILE A 267 -10.79 -8.72 -8.38
N HIS A 268 -12.06 -8.55 -8.72
CA HIS A 268 -12.65 -7.26 -9.05
C HIS A 268 -13.00 -6.44 -7.81
N GLU A 269 -13.27 -5.14 -7.97
CA GLU A 269 -13.64 -4.22 -6.89
C GLU A 269 -14.82 -4.73 -6.05
N ALA A 270 -15.78 -5.43 -6.68
CA ALA A 270 -16.92 -6.02 -5.99
C ALA A 270 -16.56 -7.09 -4.96
N ASP A 271 -15.35 -7.65 -5.04
CA ASP A 271 -14.81 -8.66 -4.11
C ASP A 271 -14.12 -8.03 -2.89
N TRP A 272 -14.00 -6.71 -2.84
CA TRP A 272 -13.34 -5.97 -1.78
C TRP A 272 -14.37 -5.43 -0.78
N GLN A 273 -13.98 -5.39 0.50
CA GLN A 273 -14.77 -4.70 1.51
C GLN A 273 -14.64 -3.20 1.31
N GLN A 274 -15.76 -2.52 1.15
CA GLN A 274 -15.79 -1.08 0.92
C GLN A 274 -16.25 -0.33 2.18
N ASP A 275 -15.47 0.71 2.55
CA ASP A 275 -15.85 1.70 3.55
C ASP A 275 -15.56 3.10 2.99
N GLY A 276 -16.60 3.81 2.59
CA GLY A 276 -16.48 5.09 1.89
C GLY A 276 -15.70 4.97 0.57
N ASP A 277 -14.56 5.66 0.47
CA ASP A 277 -13.62 5.61 -0.66
C ASP A 277 -12.48 4.60 -0.47
N GLN A 278 -12.50 3.88 0.66
CA GLN A 278 -11.50 2.89 1.02
C GLN A 278 -11.97 1.47 0.72
N TYR A 279 -11.09 0.67 0.15
CA TYR A 279 -11.34 -0.71 -0.27
C TYR A 279 -10.29 -1.61 0.35
N THR A 280 -10.70 -2.63 1.08
CA THR A 280 -9.80 -3.58 1.75
C THR A 280 -10.04 -4.99 1.25
N LEU A 281 -8.97 -5.70 0.90
CA LEU A 281 -8.96 -7.11 0.53
C LEU A 281 -7.93 -7.87 1.35
N LYS A 282 -8.36 -8.97 1.96
CA LYS A 282 -7.47 -9.96 2.56
C LYS A 282 -7.30 -11.13 1.58
N PHE A 283 -6.12 -11.26 0.99
CA PHE A 283 -5.84 -12.21 -0.07
C PHE A 283 -4.70 -13.16 0.29
N MET A 284 -4.83 -14.43 -0.08
CA MET A 284 -3.79 -15.44 0.06
C MET A 284 -3.43 -15.98 -1.32
N PRO A 285 -2.23 -15.71 -1.85
CA PRO A 285 -1.77 -16.35 -3.09
C PRO A 285 -1.58 -17.85 -2.87
N ILE A 286 -1.99 -18.66 -3.85
CA ILE A 286 -1.93 -20.13 -3.78
C ILE A 286 -0.88 -20.74 -4.72
N SER A 287 -0.32 -19.93 -5.61
CA SER A 287 0.71 -20.33 -6.58
C SER A 287 1.79 -19.28 -6.70
N GLY A 288 2.94 -19.65 -7.26
CA GLY A 288 3.98 -18.69 -7.62
C GLY A 288 3.61 -17.88 -8.86
N GLY A 289 4.37 -16.79 -9.09
CA GLY A 289 4.18 -15.90 -10.24
C GLY A 289 4.14 -14.43 -9.83
N THR A 290 3.34 -13.62 -10.53
CA THR A 290 3.16 -12.20 -10.23
C THR A 290 1.80 -11.92 -9.61
N LEU A 291 1.76 -10.99 -8.66
CA LEU A 291 0.55 -10.41 -8.11
C LEU A 291 0.53 -8.92 -8.43
N SER A 292 -0.47 -8.46 -9.15
CA SER A 292 -0.60 -7.07 -9.58
C SER A 292 -1.84 -6.43 -8.95
N LEU A 293 -1.63 -5.34 -8.19
CA LEU A 293 -2.70 -4.39 -7.94
C LEU A 293 -2.85 -3.50 -9.16
N GLY A 294 -4.05 -3.33 -9.63
CA GLY A 294 -4.35 -2.57 -10.83
C GLY A 294 -5.54 -1.63 -10.67
N ILE A 295 -5.64 -0.71 -11.59
CA ILE A 295 -6.82 0.14 -11.78
C ILE A 295 -7.36 -0.04 -13.19
N ALA A 296 -8.68 -0.04 -13.31
CA ALA A 296 -9.33 0.11 -14.61
C ALA A 296 -9.74 1.56 -14.82
N GLN A 297 -9.58 2.01 -16.06
CA GLN A 297 -10.07 3.30 -16.51
C GLN A 297 -10.95 3.11 -17.75
N LYS A 298 -12.09 3.77 -17.76
CA LYS A 298 -12.96 3.80 -18.94
C LYS A 298 -12.38 4.79 -19.95
N THR A 299 -12.17 4.32 -21.17
CA THR A 299 -11.70 5.11 -22.30
C THR A 299 -12.70 5.01 -23.45
N ASP A 300 -12.55 5.84 -24.47
CA ASP A 300 -13.43 5.84 -25.65
C ASP A 300 -13.37 4.52 -26.43
N ILE A 301 -12.28 3.74 -26.27
CA ILE A 301 -12.08 2.45 -26.94
C ILE A 301 -12.36 1.23 -26.02
N GLY A 302 -12.85 1.47 -24.78
CA GLY A 302 -13.16 0.42 -23.82
C GLY A 302 -12.53 0.63 -22.45
N ARG A 303 -12.25 -0.46 -21.73
CA ARG A 303 -11.55 -0.43 -20.44
C ARG A 303 -10.06 -0.71 -20.64
N THR A 304 -9.20 0.10 -20.06
CA THR A 304 -7.76 -0.14 -19.95
C THR A 304 -7.40 -0.46 -18.50
N TYR A 305 -6.53 -1.46 -18.33
CA TYR A 305 -6.01 -1.86 -17.04
C TYR A 305 -4.56 -1.39 -16.90
N SER A 306 -4.23 -0.80 -15.76
CA SER A 306 -2.86 -0.36 -15.45
C SER A 306 -2.44 -0.95 -14.12
N THR A 307 -1.29 -1.61 -14.10
CA THR A 307 -0.67 -2.07 -12.84
C THR A 307 -0.18 -0.87 -12.06
N VAL A 308 -0.53 -0.79 -10.80
CA VAL A 308 -0.15 0.30 -9.88
C VAL A 308 0.84 -0.17 -8.82
N VAL A 309 0.75 -1.44 -8.40
CA VAL A 309 1.75 -2.11 -7.56
C VAL A 309 1.94 -3.54 -8.07
N LEU A 310 3.19 -3.98 -8.10
CA LEU A 310 3.58 -5.32 -8.56
C LEU A 310 4.39 -6.03 -7.48
N TYR A 311 4.00 -7.25 -7.18
CA TYR A 311 4.69 -8.20 -6.31
C TYR A 311 5.14 -9.42 -7.09
N GLU A 312 6.22 -10.03 -6.64
CA GLU A 312 6.54 -11.41 -6.96
C GLU A 312 5.88 -12.34 -5.93
N VAL A 313 5.39 -13.49 -6.35
CA VAL A 313 4.94 -14.56 -5.46
C VAL A 313 5.91 -15.74 -5.63
N SER A 314 6.57 -16.14 -4.56
CA SER A 314 7.51 -17.25 -4.58
C SER A 314 6.83 -18.56 -4.97
N SER A 315 7.58 -19.52 -5.50
CA SER A 315 7.06 -20.88 -5.69
C SER A 315 6.72 -21.52 -4.34
N PRO A 316 5.57 -22.22 -4.21
CA PRO A 316 5.16 -22.81 -2.95
C PRO A 316 6.11 -23.92 -2.52
N THR A 317 6.52 -23.90 -1.24
CA THR A 317 7.22 -25.03 -0.59
C THR A 317 6.24 -26.12 -0.19
N SER A 318 6.74 -27.29 0.22
CA SER A 318 5.87 -28.36 0.74
C SER A 318 5.09 -27.94 2.00
N ALA A 319 5.61 -27.01 2.78
CA ALA A 319 4.91 -26.44 3.96
C ALA A 319 3.81 -25.48 3.51
N ASP A 320 4.07 -24.65 2.49
CA ASP A 320 3.08 -23.75 1.93
C ASP A 320 1.92 -24.52 1.29
N LEU A 321 2.23 -25.63 0.56
CA LEU A 321 1.21 -26.52 -0.02
C LEU A 321 0.29 -27.12 1.04
N LYS A 322 0.83 -27.53 2.19
CA LYS A 322 0.00 -28.04 3.30
C LYS A 322 -0.91 -26.96 3.88
N ASN A 323 -0.43 -25.72 3.98
CA ASN A 323 -1.26 -24.58 4.39
C ASN A 323 -2.32 -24.27 3.34
N ILE A 324 -1.94 -24.27 2.06
CA ILE A 324 -2.88 -24.07 0.94
C ILE A 324 -3.95 -25.17 0.94
N GLU A 325 -3.58 -26.43 1.11
CA GLU A 325 -4.54 -27.54 1.23
C GLU A 325 -5.49 -27.36 2.42
N LYS A 326 -4.98 -26.89 3.55
CA LYS A 326 -5.78 -26.61 4.74
C LYS A 326 -6.71 -25.41 4.59
N TYR A 327 -6.24 -24.38 3.91
CA TYR A 327 -6.92 -23.10 3.75
C TYR A 327 -7.07 -22.73 2.28
N THR A 328 -7.25 -23.73 1.34
CA THR A 328 -7.64 -23.33 -0.02
C THR A 328 -8.89 -22.49 0.16
N PRO A 329 -8.78 -21.14 0.16
CA PRO A 329 -9.98 -20.37 0.32
C PRO A 329 -10.79 -20.70 -0.90
N LEU A 330 -12.00 -21.09 -0.73
CA LEU A 330 -13.02 -20.57 -1.59
C LEU A 330 -12.60 -19.12 -1.75
N ARG A 331 -12.32 -18.67 -2.98
CA ARG A 331 -12.26 -17.24 -3.22
C ARG A 331 -13.48 -16.71 -2.49
N MET A 332 -13.22 -16.02 -1.37
CA MET A 332 -14.25 -15.27 -0.71
C MET A 332 -14.34 -13.92 -1.46
N PRO A 333 -15.11 -13.83 -2.56
CA PRO A 333 -15.64 -12.57 -2.90
C PRO A 333 -16.66 -12.33 -1.81
N GLU A 334 -16.37 -11.33 -0.99
CA GLU A 334 -17.31 -10.84 0.01
C GLU A 334 -17.80 -11.92 1.01
N VAL A 335 -17.27 -11.85 2.19
CA VAL A 335 -18.17 -11.96 3.34
C VAL A 335 -19.07 -10.73 3.21
N ARG A 336 -20.08 -10.79 2.38
CA ARG A 336 -21.20 -9.84 2.44
C ARG A 336 -21.62 -9.92 3.88
N ASN A 337 -21.54 -8.79 4.57
CA ASN A 337 -22.02 -8.71 5.92
C ASN A 337 -23.43 -9.28 5.89
N LEU A 338 -23.64 -10.47 6.45
CA LEU A 338 -24.93 -11.19 6.40
C LEU A 338 -26.10 -10.29 6.83
N LYS A 339 -25.80 -9.27 7.68
CA LYS A 339 -26.75 -8.26 8.12
C LYS A 339 -27.20 -7.32 7.02
N ASN A 340 -26.40 -7.18 5.94
CA ASN A 340 -26.65 -6.28 4.82
C ASN A 340 -26.96 -7.03 3.50
N MET A 341 -27.11 -8.37 3.54
CA MET A 341 -27.51 -9.11 2.34
C MET A 341 -28.88 -8.65 1.86
N ASP A 342 -28.98 -8.33 0.57
CA ASP A 342 -30.28 -8.14 -0.06
C ASP A 342 -30.93 -9.52 -0.20
N LEU A 343 -32.08 -9.69 0.45
CA LEU A 343 -32.90 -10.89 0.33
C LEU A 343 -33.21 -11.29 -1.10
N LYS A 344 -33.30 -10.33 -2.00
CA LYS A 344 -33.55 -10.59 -3.43
C LYS A 344 -32.50 -11.52 -4.05
N ASP A 345 -31.29 -11.53 -3.52
CA ASP A 345 -30.23 -12.42 -4.01
C ASP A 345 -30.53 -13.89 -3.68
N TRP A 346 -31.35 -14.18 -2.64
CA TRP A 346 -31.69 -15.52 -2.18
C TRP A 346 -33.15 -15.92 -2.47
N GLU A 347 -34.07 -14.97 -2.60
CA GLU A 347 -35.51 -15.26 -2.83
C GLU A 347 -35.79 -16.14 -4.07
N GLY A 348 -34.90 -16.10 -5.08
CA GLY A 348 -35.00 -16.96 -6.25
C GLY A 348 -34.40 -18.34 -6.09
N ILE A 349 -33.55 -18.54 -5.07
CA ILE A 349 -32.76 -19.77 -4.87
C ILE A 349 -33.39 -20.64 -3.79
N GLU A 350 -33.78 -20.07 -2.65
CA GLU A 350 -34.40 -20.78 -1.56
C GLU A 350 -35.92 -20.64 -1.53
N ALA A 351 -36.61 -21.76 -1.20
CA ALA A 351 -38.05 -21.75 -1.03
C ALA A 351 -38.48 -20.97 0.21
N ASP A 352 -37.57 -20.68 1.15
CA ASP A 352 -37.89 -20.05 2.44
C ASP A 352 -36.83 -19.00 2.86
N GLY A 353 -36.63 -18.02 1.99
CA GLY A 353 -35.70 -16.88 2.24
C GLY A 353 -36.06 -16.09 3.51
N GLN A 354 -37.32 -16.10 3.95
CA GLN A 354 -37.76 -15.44 5.16
C GLN A 354 -37.29 -16.19 6.44
N GLU A 355 -37.30 -17.52 6.42
CA GLU A 355 -36.80 -18.32 7.57
C GLU A 355 -35.27 -18.21 7.65
N LEU A 356 -34.55 -18.17 6.53
CA LEU A 356 -33.12 -17.91 6.48
C LEU A 356 -32.77 -16.58 7.14
N LEU A 357 -33.47 -15.51 6.77
CA LEU A 357 -33.27 -14.19 7.38
C LEU A 357 -33.53 -14.16 8.86
N LYS A 358 -34.55 -14.84 9.29
CA LYS A 358 -34.88 -14.95 10.70
C LYS A 358 -33.75 -15.65 11.46
N CYS A 359 -33.18 -16.70 10.89
CA CYS A 359 -32.03 -17.40 11.45
C CYS A 359 -30.75 -16.51 11.48
N VAL A 360 -30.50 -15.74 10.47
CA VAL A 360 -29.39 -14.76 10.41
C VAL A 360 -29.58 -13.66 11.45
N ARG A 361 -30.80 -13.08 11.55
CA ARG A 361 -31.11 -12.04 12.54
C ARG A 361 -31.06 -12.53 13.99
N GLN A 362 -31.22 -13.81 14.22
CA GLN A 362 -31.13 -14.44 15.53
C GLN A 362 -29.73 -14.98 15.84
N ASP A 363 -28.73 -14.66 15.01
CA ASP A 363 -27.36 -15.18 15.10
C ASP A 363 -27.25 -16.73 15.12
N LYS A 364 -28.28 -17.41 14.63
CA LYS A 364 -28.28 -18.88 14.48
C LYS A 364 -27.49 -19.35 13.27
N ILE A 365 -27.36 -18.49 12.25
CA ILE A 365 -26.53 -18.69 11.08
C ILE A 365 -25.57 -17.50 11.02
N THR A 366 -24.28 -17.78 11.17
CA THR A 366 -23.22 -16.78 11.20
C THR A 366 -22.45 -16.71 9.88
N ALA A 367 -22.61 -17.72 9.04
CA ALA A 367 -21.99 -17.80 7.72
C ALA A 367 -22.91 -18.54 6.74
N VAL A 368 -22.83 -18.21 5.46
CA VAL A 368 -23.58 -18.83 4.36
C VAL A 368 -22.61 -19.24 3.25
N PRO A 369 -22.99 -20.20 2.37
CA PRO A 369 -22.16 -20.54 1.24
C PRO A 369 -21.98 -19.35 0.32
N MET A 370 -20.86 -19.33 -0.43
CA MET A 370 -20.61 -18.31 -1.43
C MET A 370 -21.59 -18.47 -2.58
N LEU A 371 -22.37 -17.41 -2.82
CA LEU A 371 -23.31 -17.35 -3.93
C LEU A 371 -22.76 -16.44 -5.04
N TYR A 372 -22.62 -17.01 -6.25
CA TYR A 372 -22.20 -16.23 -7.38
C TYR A 372 -23.39 -15.49 -8.01
N LYS A 373 -23.14 -14.29 -8.55
CA LYS A 373 -24.18 -13.40 -9.10
C LYS A 373 -25.09 -14.02 -10.17
N TYR A 374 -24.63 -15.09 -10.82
CA TYR A 374 -25.38 -15.81 -11.83
C TYR A 374 -26.30 -16.90 -11.26
N ALA A 375 -26.08 -17.31 -10.01
CA ALA A 375 -26.82 -18.42 -9.42
C ALA A 375 -28.34 -18.24 -9.49
N PRO A 376 -28.93 -17.07 -9.20
CA PRO A 376 -30.39 -16.88 -9.30
C PRO A 376 -30.95 -17.09 -10.72
N THR A 377 -30.10 -16.94 -11.75
CA THR A 377 -30.51 -17.17 -13.15
C THR A 377 -30.60 -18.64 -13.50
N TYR A 378 -29.79 -19.50 -12.86
CA TYR A 378 -29.66 -20.90 -13.21
C TYR A 378 -30.25 -21.88 -12.18
N ILE A 379 -30.43 -21.46 -10.93
CA ILE A 379 -30.90 -22.30 -9.83
C ILE A 379 -32.16 -21.72 -9.24
N LYS A 380 -33.22 -22.52 -9.08
CA LYS A 380 -34.44 -22.18 -8.33
C LYS A 380 -34.84 -23.28 -7.36
N GLY A 381 -35.52 -22.88 -6.28
CA GLY A 381 -36.05 -23.78 -5.27
C GLY A 381 -34.94 -24.69 -4.71
N ALA A 382 -33.78 -24.13 -4.46
CA ALA A 382 -32.64 -24.89 -3.97
C ALA A 382 -32.86 -25.31 -2.51
N ASN A 383 -32.51 -26.54 -2.23
CA ASN A 383 -32.27 -27.06 -0.88
C ASN A 383 -30.78 -27.49 -0.86
N ILE A 384 -29.92 -26.60 -0.42
CA ILE A 384 -28.48 -26.78 -0.38
C ILE A 384 -27.99 -26.49 1.04
N PRO A 385 -26.79 -26.97 1.45
CA PRO A 385 -26.25 -26.65 2.77
C PRO A 385 -26.10 -25.15 3.01
N PHE A 386 -26.72 -24.66 4.11
CA PHE A 386 -26.54 -23.27 4.55
C PHE A 386 -25.41 -23.19 5.57
N ALA A 387 -24.20 -23.39 5.08
CA ALA A 387 -22.98 -23.26 5.87
C ALA A 387 -21.86 -22.78 4.92
N GLU A 388 -20.98 -21.97 5.42
CA GLU A 388 -19.75 -21.60 4.71
C GLU A 388 -18.82 -22.80 4.59
N THR A 389 -18.75 -23.59 5.66
CA THR A 389 -17.85 -24.73 5.82
C THR A 389 -18.62 -26.03 5.94
N LEU A 390 -18.25 -27.02 5.14
CA LEU A 390 -18.71 -28.40 5.22
C LEU A 390 -17.64 -29.29 5.86
N ARG A 391 -18.07 -30.35 6.55
CA ARG A 391 -17.15 -31.30 7.23
C ARG A 391 -16.84 -32.49 6.36
N ILE A 392 -15.57 -32.91 6.34
CA ILE A 392 -15.12 -34.15 5.73
C ILE A 392 -15.89 -35.34 6.36
N GLY A 393 -16.34 -36.29 5.52
CA GLY A 393 -17.05 -37.47 5.94
C GLY A 393 -18.54 -37.27 6.31
N GLN A 394 -19.02 -36.03 6.36
CA GLN A 394 -20.43 -35.74 6.53
C GLN A 394 -21.14 -35.67 5.18
N THR A 395 -22.35 -36.29 5.11
CA THR A 395 -23.17 -36.30 3.90
C THR A 395 -24.08 -35.08 3.86
N TYR A 396 -24.09 -34.39 2.74
CA TYR A 396 -24.93 -33.22 2.47
C TYR A 396 -25.83 -33.45 1.28
N THR A 397 -27.07 -32.95 1.36
CA THR A 397 -28.00 -32.99 0.22
C THR A 397 -27.91 -31.70 -0.56
N PHE A 398 -27.77 -31.81 -1.89
CA PHE A 398 -27.91 -30.73 -2.83
C PHE A 398 -29.12 -31.00 -3.71
N SER A 399 -30.07 -30.11 -3.71
CA SER A 399 -31.28 -30.26 -4.52
C SER A 399 -31.74 -28.91 -5.04
N PHE A 400 -32.07 -28.82 -6.33
CA PHE A 400 -32.53 -27.57 -6.98
C PHE A 400 -33.26 -27.88 -8.28
N VAL A 401 -33.97 -26.89 -8.82
CA VAL A 401 -34.55 -26.96 -10.17
C VAL A 401 -33.68 -26.10 -11.10
N PRO A 402 -32.95 -26.73 -12.06
CA PRO A 402 -32.13 -25.98 -13.01
C PRO A 402 -32.99 -25.13 -13.94
N GLN A 403 -32.55 -23.91 -14.21
CA GLN A 403 -33.19 -22.98 -15.12
C GLN A 403 -32.39 -22.84 -16.43
N GLY A 404 -31.69 -23.88 -16.83
CA GLY A 404 -30.82 -23.95 -18.00
C GLY A 404 -29.48 -24.59 -17.65
N GLY A 405 -28.54 -24.52 -18.58
CA GLY A 405 -27.25 -25.18 -18.49
C GLY A 405 -27.24 -26.53 -19.19
N LEU A 406 -26.04 -27.00 -19.57
CA LEU A 406 -25.83 -28.24 -20.30
C LEU A 406 -25.48 -29.40 -19.38
N GLU A 407 -24.72 -29.11 -18.36
CA GLU A 407 -24.18 -30.12 -17.46
C GLU A 407 -23.94 -29.53 -16.08
N TRP A 408 -24.42 -30.20 -15.04
CA TRP A 408 -24.29 -29.79 -13.64
C TRP A 408 -23.38 -30.73 -12.88
N LYS A 409 -22.47 -30.19 -12.08
CA LYS A 409 -21.56 -30.97 -11.27
C LYS A 409 -21.24 -30.30 -9.94
N ILE A 410 -20.90 -31.12 -8.95
CA ILE A 410 -20.25 -30.69 -7.74
C ILE A 410 -18.84 -31.25 -7.76
N SER A 411 -17.85 -30.42 -7.50
CA SER A 411 -16.45 -30.84 -7.55
C SER A 411 -15.56 -30.00 -6.64
N ASN A 412 -14.49 -30.61 -6.17
CA ASN A 412 -13.30 -29.93 -5.70
C ASN A 412 -12.11 -30.32 -6.62
N GLU A 413 -10.87 -30.00 -6.23
CA GLU A 413 -9.67 -30.30 -7.02
C GLU A 413 -9.37 -31.81 -7.12
N LYS A 414 -9.88 -32.63 -6.19
CA LYS A 414 -9.59 -34.07 -6.05
C LYS A 414 -10.79 -34.97 -6.25
N GLU A 415 -11.99 -34.41 -6.18
CA GLU A 415 -13.25 -35.16 -6.23
C GLU A 415 -14.22 -34.53 -7.22
N TRP A 416 -14.97 -35.39 -7.84
CA TRP A 416 -16.03 -35.03 -8.76
C TRP A 416 -17.29 -35.83 -8.46
N PHE A 417 -18.44 -35.13 -8.41
CA PHE A 417 -19.75 -35.70 -8.15
C PHE A 417 -20.68 -35.27 -9.31
N GLY A 418 -21.25 -36.23 -10.02
CA GLY A 418 -22.06 -35.97 -11.22
C GLY A 418 -23.35 -36.79 -11.31
N ASP A 419 -23.57 -37.72 -10.36
CA ASP A 419 -24.70 -38.66 -10.43
C ASP A 419 -25.96 -38.03 -9.83
N TRP A 420 -26.61 -37.16 -10.59
CA TRP A 420 -27.86 -36.52 -10.19
C TRP A 420 -29.03 -37.45 -10.33
N GLN A 421 -29.84 -37.56 -9.26
CA GLN A 421 -31.21 -38.10 -9.33
C GLN A 421 -32.13 -37.00 -9.84
N ILE A 422 -32.85 -37.27 -10.93
CA ILE A 422 -33.73 -36.30 -11.59
C ILE A 422 -35.15 -36.75 -11.40
N ASP A 423 -35.95 -35.92 -10.78
CA ASP A 423 -37.41 -36.10 -10.73
C ASP A 423 -38.02 -35.55 -12.01
N GLU A 424 -38.46 -36.41 -12.90
CA GLU A 424 -39.01 -36.04 -14.22
C GLU A 424 -40.29 -35.18 -14.13
N ALA A 425 -41.08 -35.32 -13.01
CA ALA A 425 -42.31 -34.57 -12.85
C ALA A 425 -42.07 -33.08 -12.50
N THR A 426 -41.02 -32.83 -11.73
CA THR A 426 -40.69 -31.47 -11.23
C THR A 426 -39.47 -30.88 -11.89
N GLY A 427 -38.68 -31.67 -12.63
CA GLY A 427 -37.38 -31.28 -13.18
C GLY A 427 -36.31 -31.06 -12.10
N ARG A 428 -36.54 -31.54 -10.86
CA ARG A 428 -35.63 -31.33 -9.73
C ARG A 428 -34.44 -32.27 -9.79
N TYR A 429 -33.27 -31.73 -9.62
CA TYR A 429 -32.01 -32.45 -9.47
C TYR A 429 -31.70 -32.60 -7.99
N THR A 430 -31.35 -33.84 -7.56
CA THR A 430 -30.96 -34.15 -6.16
C THR A 430 -29.69 -35.01 -6.16
N MET A 431 -28.76 -34.68 -5.27
CA MET A 431 -27.52 -35.45 -5.07
C MET A 431 -27.11 -35.45 -3.61
N GLN A 432 -26.58 -36.61 -3.14
CA GLN A 432 -25.90 -36.73 -1.86
C GLN A 432 -24.40 -36.62 -2.07
N VAL A 433 -23.77 -35.71 -1.33
CA VAL A 433 -22.32 -35.41 -1.44
C VAL A 433 -21.67 -35.63 -0.08
N THR A 434 -20.65 -36.49 -0.05
CA THR A 434 -19.82 -36.73 1.14
C THR A 434 -18.39 -36.34 0.79
N PRO A 435 -17.95 -35.13 1.12
CA PRO A 435 -16.58 -34.71 0.84
C PRO A 435 -15.57 -35.56 1.60
N LYS A 436 -14.48 -35.97 0.95
CA LYS A 436 -13.41 -36.81 1.52
C LYS A 436 -12.10 -36.04 1.68
N HIS A 437 -11.97 -34.92 1.01
CA HIS A 437 -10.77 -34.09 1.00
C HIS A 437 -11.07 -32.65 1.37
N PRO A 438 -10.18 -31.97 2.11
CA PRO A 438 -10.32 -30.55 2.39
C PRO A 438 -10.12 -29.73 1.11
N GLY A 439 -10.64 -28.52 1.12
CA GLY A 439 -10.52 -27.57 0.03
C GLY A 439 -11.85 -26.93 -0.37
N SER A 440 -11.93 -26.35 -1.56
CA SER A 440 -13.16 -25.73 -2.04
C SER A 440 -14.06 -26.74 -2.74
N LEU A 441 -15.32 -26.84 -2.35
CA LEU A 441 -16.36 -27.60 -3.04
C LEU A 441 -17.28 -26.64 -3.80
N ARG A 442 -17.51 -26.89 -5.08
CA ARG A 442 -18.25 -25.97 -5.96
C ARG A 442 -19.38 -26.69 -6.68
N LEU A 443 -20.60 -26.10 -6.59
CA LEU A 443 -21.69 -26.43 -7.51
C LEU A 443 -21.53 -25.56 -8.77
N SER A 444 -21.33 -26.20 -9.91
CA SER A 444 -21.00 -25.52 -11.16
C SER A 444 -21.88 -26.03 -12.32
N VAL A 445 -22.08 -25.17 -13.31
CA VAL A 445 -22.84 -25.50 -14.54
C VAL A 445 -22.01 -25.18 -15.77
N LYS A 446 -22.11 -26.04 -16.78
CA LYS A 446 -21.60 -25.77 -18.12
C LYS A 446 -22.70 -25.08 -18.93
N THR A 447 -22.46 -23.81 -19.27
CA THR A 447 -23.48 -22.94 -19.90
C THR A 447 -23.42 -22.87 -21.42
N LYS A 448 -22.32 -23.29 -22.05
CA LYS A 448 -22.12 -23.32 -23.50
C LYS A 448 -21.39 -24.56 -23.93
N GLU A 449 -21.68 -25.08 -25.13
CA GLU A 449 -20.91 -26.20 -25.71
C GLU A 449 -19.40 -25.84 -25.72
N GLY A 450 -18.65 -26.63 -24.98
CA GLY A 450 -17.20 -26.76 -25.13
C GLY A 450 -16.32 -26.01 -24.16
N LYS A 451 -16.71 -24.93 -23.42
CA LYS A 451 -15.66 -24.15 -22.73
C LYS A 451 -15.95 -23.41 -21.41
N VAL A 452 -17.16 -23.20 -20.99
CA VAL A 452 -17.40 -22.36 -19.79
C VAL A 452 -18.10 -23.17 -18.71
N ILE A 453 -17.43 -23.32 -17.57
CA ILE A 453 -18.03 -23.83 -16.33
C ILE A 453 -18.14 -22.65 -15.39
N ASP A 454 -19.37 -22.19 -15.17
CA ASP A 454 -19.61 -21.13 -14.21
C ASP A 454 -19.94 -21.73 -12.84
N THR A 455 -19.30 -21.26 -11.80
CA THR A 455 -19.61 -21.65 -10.42
C THR A 455 -20.86 -20.90 -9.95
N MET A 456 -21.79 -21.63 -9.36
CA MET A 456 -23.04 -21.09 -8.82
C MET A 456 -22.96 -20.92 -7.32
N VAL A 457 -22.46 -21.93 -6.61
CA VAL A 457 -22.35 -21.95 -5.15
C VAL A 457 -21.01 -22.57 -4.77
N GLY A 458 -20.37 -22.03 -3.75
CA GLY A 458 -19.09 -22.52 -3.24
C GLY A 458 -19.10 -22.71 -1.73
N TYR A 459 -18.33 -23.72 -1.27
CA TYR A 459 -18.15 -24.09 0.12
C TYR A 459 -16.67 -24.30 0.42
N LEU A 460 -16.28 -24.05 1.67
CA LEU A 460 -15.04 -24.58 2.23
C LEU A 460 -15.33 -25.99 2.80
N VAL A 461 -14.38 -26.91 2.69
CA VAL A 461 -14.44 -28.24 3.29
C VAL A 461 -13.30 -28.42 4.26
N GLU A 462 -13.58 -28.74 5.51
CA GLU A 462 -12.62 -28.98 6.59
C GLU A 462 -12.82 -30.36 7.25
#